data_506b87e48e20620870a56ac446d85503
#
_entry.id   506b87e48e20620870a56ac446d85503
#
_cell.length_a   1.000
_cell.length_b   1.000
_cell.length_c   1.000
_cell.angle_alpha   90.00
_cell.angle_beta   90.00
_cell.angle_gamma   90.00
#
_symmetry.space_group_name_H-M   'P 1'
#
loop_
_entity.id
_entity.type
_entity.pdbx_description
1 polymer ?
#
loop_
_entity_poly.entity_id
_entity_poly.type
_entity_poly.pdbx_seq_one_letter_code
_entity_poly.pdbx_strand_id
1 'polypeptide(L)'
;MLLRLTGKIALVTGGSRGIGLATAKILSENGAIVAITAKDKDRLENAVKEIPNAIGIAADIRNSKDVKNVVNKIIEKFGKLDILVNNAGIFPKIKQLHEIDEDEWNEVLDVNLTGQYRFTKEAIPYLQKTSGSIINISSDAGIKAYQGFNADAYSASKAALILLTKCWALEYSKDKIRINCICPGVVDTDMTKPFLKTEKDKEFMNSEHPIGRIGQPSEIGKAVLYFASDDASWTTGAILTVDGGESIK
;
A
#
# COMPACT_ATOMS: atom_id res chain seq x y z
N MET A 1 -14.57 -7.64 21.50
CA MET A 1 -13.20 -7.40 20.97
C MET A 1 -12.95 -5.89 21.06
N LEU A 2 -11.87 -5.45 21.69
CA LEU A 2 -11.56 -4.01 21.77
C LEU A 2 -11.20 -3.52 20.37
N LEU A 3 -11.88 -2.47 19.91
CA LEU A 3 -11.61 -1.84 18.61
C LEU A 3 -10.30 -1.04 18.73
N ARG A 4 -9.28 -1.41 17.95
CA ARG A 4 -7.91 -0.87 18.05
C ARG A 4 -7.75 0.54 17.49
N LEU A 5 -8.69 0.99 16.66
CA LEU A 5 -8.60 2.24 15.88
C LEU A 5 -9.81 3.17 16.10
N THR A 6 -10.49 3.04 17.23
CA THR A 6 -11.66 3.89 17.54
C THR A 6 -11.31 5.38 17.45
N GLY A 7 -12.08 6.12 16.65
CA GLY A 7 -11.88 7.54 16.43
C GLY A 7 -10.68 7.93 15.55
N LYS A 8 -9.95 6.98 14.97
CA LYS A 8 -8.88 7.23 14.00
C LYS A 8 -9.45 7.46 12.61
N ILE A 9 -8.86 8.39 11.87
CA ILE A 9 -9.13 8.67 10.46
C ILE A 9 -8.00 8.09 9.63
N ALA A 10 -8.33 7.18 8.71
CA ALA A 10 -7.36 6.51 7.85
C ALA A 10 -7.59 6.86 6.37
N LEU A 11 -6.51 7.11 5.62
CA LEU A 11 -6.52 7.21 4.17
C LEU A 11 -5.81 5.99 3.58
N VAL A 12 -6.47 5.29 2.66
CA VAL A 12 -5.89 4.15 1.91
C VAL A 12 -5.87 4.50 0.42
N THR A 13 -4.68 4.63 -0.16
CA THR A 13 -4.53 4.85 -1.60
C THR A 13 -4.68 3.54 -2.37
N GLY A 14 -5.34 3.57 -3.55
CA GLY A 14 -5.64 2.34 -4.28
C GLY A 14 -6.62 1.42 -3.54
N GLY A 15 -7.55 2.00 -2.76
CA GLY A 15 -8.46 1.27 -1.87
C GLY A 15 -9.66 0.59 -2.55
N SER A 16 -9.75 0.63 -3.88
CA SER A 16 -10.94 0.10 -4.60
C SER A 16 -10.89 -1.40 -4.90
N ARG A 17 -9.75 -2.08 -4.67
CA ARG A 17 -9.59 -3.53 -4.93
C ARG A 17 -8.38 -4.12 -4.19
N GLY A 18 -8.25 -5.45 -4.23
CA GLY A 18 -7.09 -6.19 -3.77
C GLY A 18 -6.66 -5.88 -2.33
N ILE A 19 -5.37 -5.67 -2.12
CA ILE A 19 -4.78 -5.38 -0.80
C ILE A 19 -5.39 -4.10 -0.20
N GLY A 20 -5.56 -3.04 -1.01
CA GLY A 20 -6.10 -1.77 -0.54
C GLY A 20 -7.54 -1.89 -0.01
N LEU A 21 -8.41 -2.60 -0.73
CA LEU A 21 -9.80 -2.84 -0.30
C LEU A 21 -9.85 -3.69 0.98
N ALA A 22 -9.09 -4.78 1.02
CA ALA A 22 -9.01 -5.64 2.21
C ALA A 22 -8.47 -4.88 3.43
N THR A 23 -7.46 -4.04 3.22
CA THR A 23 -6.93 -3.14 4.26
C THR A 23 -8.00 -2.19 4.76
N ALA A 24 -8.70 -1.51 3.85
CA ALA A 24 -9.74 -0.55 4.22
C ALA A 24 -10.87 -1.20 5.03
N LYS A 25 -11.30 -2.41 4.66
CA LYS A 25 -12.29 -3.20 5.43
C LYS A 25 -11.78 -3.51 6.84
N ILE A 26 -10.56 -4.03 6.96
CA ILE A 26 -9.98 -4.40 8.26
C ILE A 26 -9.81 -3.19 9.17
N LEU A 27 -9.35 -2.04 8.65
CA LEU A 27 -9.22 -0.83 9.44
C LEU A 27 -10.59 -0.33 9.92
N SER A 28 -11.62 -0.36 9.06
CA SER A 28 -12.99 0.00 9.40
C SER A 28 -13.61 -0.94 10.45
N GLU A 29 -13.45 -2.24 10.29
CA GLU A 29 -13.90 -3.26 11.26
C GLU A 29 -13.23 -3.09 12.64
N ASN A 30 -12.07 -2.45 12.69
CA ASN A 30 -11.35 -2.12 13.93
C ASN A 30 -11.62 -0.69 14.42
N GLY A 31 -12.64 -0.01 13.90
CA GLY A 31 -13.17 1.24 14.43
C GLY A 31 -12.63 2.52 13.77
N ALA A 32 -11.81 2.43 12.73
CA ALA A 32 -11.40 3.59 11.97
C ALA A 32 -12.52 4.09 11.05
N ILE A 33 -12.59 5.40 10.83
CA ILE A 33 -13.27 5.98 9.68
C ILE A 33 -12.28 5.97 8.51
N VAL A 34 -12.66 5.38 7.38
CA VAL A 34 -11.73 5.14 6.28
C VAL A 34 -12.08 5.98 5.06
N ALA A 35 -11.14 6.76 4.58
CA ALA A 35 -11.18 7.35 3.25
C ALA A 35 -10.39 6.45 2.30
N ILE A 36 -10.98 6.10 1.16
CA ILE A 36 -10.29 5.38 0.09
C ILE A 36 -10.18 6.25 -1.16
N THR A 37 -9.07 6.13 -1.89
CA THR A 37 -8.92 6.80 -3.18
C THR A 37 -8.50 5.83 -4.27
N ALA A 38 -9.00 6.05 -5.47
CA ALA A 38 -8.64 5.35 -6.69
C ALA A 38 -8.97 6.24 -7.91
N LYS A 39 -8.36 5.90 -9.06
CA LYS A 39 -8.62 6.62 -10.32
C LYS A 39 -9.97 6.24 -10.94
N ASP A 40 -10.33 4.96 -10.89
CA ASP A 40 -11.58 4.42 -11.42
C ASP A 40 -12.73 4.74 -10.45
N LYS A 41 -13.60 5.66 -10.86
CA LYS A 41 -14.70 6.18 -10.05
C LYS A 41 -15.76 5.13 -9.77
N ASP A 42 -16.14 4.32 -10.76
CA ASP A 42 -17.22 3.33 -10.61
C ASP A 42 -16.79 2.21 -9.64
N ARG A 43 -15.55 1.75 -9.79
CA ARG A 43 -14.96 0.77 -8.83
C ARG A 43 -14.84 1.35 -7.43
N LEU A 44 -14.48 2.63 -7.32
CA LEU A 44 -14.37 3.31 -6.04
C LEU A 44 -15.72 3.40 -5.33
N GLU A 45 -16.78 3.79 -6.04
CA GLU A 45 -18.14 3.87 -5.51
C GLU A 45 -18.65 2.51 -5.05
N ASN A 46 -18.36 1.44 -5.80
CA ASN A 46 -18.72 0.08 -5.40
C ASN A 46 -17.93 -0.37 -4.15
N ALA A 47 -16.62 -0.10 -4.09
CA ALA A 47 -15.80 -0.44 -2.93
C ALA A 47 -16.27 0.26 -1.65
N VAL A 48 -16.69 1.52 -1.73
CA VAL A 48 -17.25 2.26 -0.58
C VAL A 48 -18.46 1.57 0.02
N LYS A 49 -19.33 0.99 -0.81
CA LYS A 49 -20.52 0.26 -0.32
C LYS A 49 -20.17 -0.97 0.51
N GLU A 50 -18.98 -1.52 0.31
CA GLU A 50 -18.50 -2.71 1.02
C GLU A 50 -17.78 -2.41 2.33
N ILE A 51 -17.50 -1.13 2.62
CA ILE A 51 -16.70 -0.70 3.78
C ILE A 51 -17.58 0.15 4.70
N PRO A 52 -17.90 -0.30 5.92
CA PRO A 52 -18.67 0.49 6.87
C PRO A 52 -18.02 1.87 7.13
N ASN A 53 -18.85 2.93 7.15
CA ASN A 53 -18.40 4.30 7.46
C ASN A 53 -17.24 4.81 6.58
N ALA A 54 -17.14 4.35 5.34
CA ALA A 54 -16.10 4.82 4.43
C ALA A 54 -16.56 5.97 3.54
N ILE A 55 -15.59 6.73 3.02
CA ILE A 55 -15.80 7.67 1.94
C ILE A 55 -14.83 7.35 0.78
N GLY A 56 -15.29 7.59 -0.45
CA GLY A 56 -14.47 7.49 -1.65
C GLY A 56 -14.16 8.86 -2.23
N ILE A 57 -12.91 9.10 -2.60
CA ILE A 57 -12.49 10.33 -3.26
C ILE A 57 -11.69 9.93 -4.52
N ALA A 58 -12.30 10.12 -5.70
CA ALA A 58 -11.63 9.80 -6.97
C ALA A 58 -10.43 10.72 -7.19
N ALA A 59 -9.29 10.12 -7.54
CA ALA A 59 -8.06 10.85 -7.79
C ALA A 59 -7.06 10.02 -8.60
N ASP A 60 -6.32 10.67 -9.49
CA ASP A 60 -5.11 10.11 -10.10
C ASP A 60 -3.90 10.48 -9.23
N ILE A 61 -3.23 9.49 -8.67
CA ILE A 61 -2.06 9.67 -7.80
C ILE A 61 -0.90 10.40 -8.50
N ARG A 62 -0.88 10.39 -9.83
CA ARG A 62 0.10 11.12 -10.66
C ARG A 62 -0.16 12.62 -10.69
N ASN A 63 -1.37 13.06 -10.36
CA ASN A 63 -1.76 14.46 -10.38
C ASN A 63 -1.66 15.08 -8.97
N SER A 64 -0.71 16.00 -8.78
CA SER A 64 -0.50 16.67 -7.48
C SER A 64 -1.72 17.47 -6.99
N LYS A 65 -2.56 18.00 -7.92
CA LYS A 65 -3.78 18.72 -7.53
C LYS A 65 -4.84 17.75 -6.99
N ASP A 66 -4.97 16.57 -7.59
CA ASP A 66 -5.88 15.53 -7.11
C ASP A 66 -5.46 15.05 -5.73
N VAL A 67 -4.15 14.76 -5.55
CA VAL A 67 -3.60 14.33 -4.25
C VAL A 67 -3.89 15.35 -3.15
N LYS A 68 -3.60 16.63 -3.40
CA LYS A 68 -3.90 17.71 -2.47
C LYS A 68 -5.40 17.84 -2.17
N ASN A 69 -6.26 17.70 -3.18
CA ASN A 69 -7.70 17.72 -3.02
C ASN A 69 -8.21 16.56 -2.15
N VAL A 70 -7.64 15.36 -2.28
CA VAL A 70 -7.99 14.22 -1.42
C VAL A 70 -7.71 14.53 0.03
N VAL A 71 -6.50 14.99 0.35
CA VAL A 71 -6.11 15.31 1.74
C VAL A 71 -6.99 16.43 2.28
N ASN A 72 -7.19 17.52 1.53
CA ASN A 72 -8.04 18.64 1.95
C ASN A 72 -9.47 18.19 2.28
N LYS A 73 -10.11 17.38 1.42
CA LYS A 73 -11.46 16.87 1.67
C LYS A 73 -11.56 16.03 2.94
N ILE A 74 -10.52 15.25 3.26
CA ILE A 74 -10.48 14.49 4.52
C ILE A 74 -10.42 15.45 5.70
N ILE A 75 -9.56 16.46 5.63
CA ILE A 75 -9.40 17.44 6.71
C ILE A 75 -10.65 18.31 6.87
N GLU A 76 -11.25 18.77 5.79
CA GLU A 76 -12.51 19.53 5.82
C GLU A 76 -13.64 18.72 6.49
N LYS A 77 -13.71 17.41 6.20
CA LYS A 77 -14.78 16.55 6.72
C LYS A 77 -14.55 16.05 8.14
N PHE A 78 -13.31 15.73 8.51
CA PHE A 78 -13.00 15.04 9.76
C PHE A 78 -12.08 15.81 10.71
N GLY A 79 -11.50 16.95 10.27
CA GLY A 79 -10.62 17.79 11.07
C GLY A 79 -9.20 17.26 11.26
N LYS A 80 -8.92 16.00 10.91
CA LYS A 80 -7.64 15.33 11.15
C LYS A 80 -7.37 14.18 10.20
N LEU A 81 -6.11 13.70 10.20
CA LEU A 81 -5.68 12.44 9.61
C LEU A 81 -4.74 11.74 10.59
N ASP A 82 -5.00 10.48 10.89
CA ASP A 82 -4.22 9.67 11.84
C ASP A 82 -3.35 8.62 11.12
N ILE A 83 -3.83 8.06 10.00
CA ILE A 83 -3.19 6.94 9.31
C ILE A 83 -3.18 7.19 7.81
N LEU A 84 -2.01 7.03 7.19
CA LEU A 84 -1.85 6.97 5.73
C LEU A 84 -1.34 5.59 5.31
N VAL A 85 -2.07 4.91 4.43
CA VAL A 85 -1.62 3.67 3.78
C VAL A 85 -1.31 3.96 2.31
N ASN A 86 -0.05 4.00 1.98
CA ASN A 86 0.49 4.14 0.64
C ASN A 86 0.46 2.77 -0.06
N ASN A 87 -0.66 2.42 -0.68
CA ASN A 87 -0.87 1.12 -1.30
C ASN A 87 -1.04 1.20 -2.83
N ALA A 88 -1.47 2.31 -3.39
CA ALA A 88 -1.67 2.43 -4.84
C ALA A 88 -0.41 1.99 -5.62
N GLY A 89 -0.61 1.20 -6.66
CA GLY A 89 0.48 0.72 -7.48
C GLY A 89 -0.01 0.04 -8.75
N ILE A 90 0.86 -0.01 -9.74
CA ILE A 90 0.67 -0.73 -11.00
C ILE A 90 1.84 -1.70 -11.21
N PHE A 91 1.55 -2.74 -11.97
CA PHE A 91 2.53 -3.71 -12.43
C PHE A 91 2.69 -3.57 -13.95
N PRO A 92 3.93 -3.44 -14.49
CA PRO A 92 4.16 -3.29 -15.91
C PRO A 92 3.97 -4.61 -16.67
N LYS A 93 4.03 -4.56 -17.99
CA LYS A 93 4.23 -5.76 -18.79
C LYS A 93 5.64 -6.31 -18.52
N ILE A 94 5.75 -7.63 -18.47
CA ILE A 94 7.05 -8.30 -18.36
C ILE A 94 7.77 -8.19 -19.71
N LYS A 95 8.93 -7.53 -19.71
CA LYS A 95 9.78 -7.28 -20.88
C LYS A 95 11.25 -7.39 -20.49
N GLN A 96 12.11 -7.71 -21.46
CA GLN A 96 13.55 -7.57 -21.24
C GLN A 96 13.94 -6.07 -21.13
N LEU A 97 15.02 -5.77 -20.41
CA LEU A 97 15.43 -4.38 -20.11
C LEU A 97 15.47 -3.48 -21.36
N HIS A 98 16.03 -3.99 -22.47
CA HIS A 98 16.17 -3.23 -23.72
C HIS A 98 14.86 -3.05 -24.51
N GLU A 99 13.77 -3.68 -24.08
CA GLU A 99 12.44 -3.59 -24.68
C GLU A 99 11.49 -2.66 -23.88
N ILE A 100 11.95 -2.15 -22.73
CA ILE A 100 11.15 -1.28 -21.88
C ILE A 100 11.18 0.14 -22.45
N ASP A 101 10.00 0.66 -22.79
CA ASP A 101 9.86 2.03 -23.24
C ASP A 101 10.02 3.01 -22.03
N GLU A 102 10.64 4.17 -22.27
CA GLU A 102 10.82 5.19 -21.22
C GLU A 102 9.49 5.66 -20.64
N ASP A 103 8.43 5.77 -21.44
CA ASP A 103 7.10 6.16 -20.96
C ASP A 103 6.53 5.12 -20.00
N GLU A 104 6.68 3.82 -20.29
CA GLU A 104 6.25 2.73 -19.41
C GLU A 104 7.08 2.73 -18.11
N TRP A 105 8.39 2.90 -18.21
CA TRP A 105 9.27 3.07 -17.06
C TRP A 105 8.82 4.22 -16.17
N ASN A 106 8.63 5.40 -16.76
CA ASN A 106 8.23 6.61 -16.07
C ASN A 106 6.83 6.49 -15.45
N GLU A 107 5.88 5.86 -16.13
CA GLU A 107 4.53 5.64 -15.58
C GLU A 107 4.59 4.78 -14.30
N VAL A 108 5.38 3.71 -14.29
CA VAL A 108 5.54 2.84 -13.11
C VAL A 108 6.16 3.62 -11.96
N LEU A 109 7.21 4.38 -12.19
CA LEU A 109 7.84 5.22 -11.16
C LEU A 109 6.90 6.32 -10.67
N ASP A 110 6.15 6.95 -11.57
CA ASP A 110 5.24 8.04 -11.19
C ASP A 110 4.08 7.56 -10.31
N VAL A 111 3.54 6.37 -10.58
CA VAL A 111 2.49 5.76 -9.74
C VAL A 111 3.06 5.17 -8.46
N ASN A 112 4.07 4.28 -8.57
CA ASN A 112 4.50 3.42 -7.46
C ASN A 112 5.41 4.14 -6.46
N LEU A 113 6.08 5.21 -6.87
CA LEU A 113 7.06 5.93 -6.06
C LEU A 113 6.68 7.40 -5.88
N THR A 114 6.62 8.17 -6.98
CA THR A 114 6.37 9.62 -6.90
C THR A 114 4.98 9.93 -6.35
N GLY A 115 3.98 9.12 -6.70
CA GLY A 115 2.62 9.25 -6.16
C GLY A 115 2.57 9.04 -4.64
N GLN A 116 3.30 8.03 -4.13
CA GLN A 116 3.41 7.78 -2.69
C GLN A 116 4.10 8.93 -1.96
N TYR A 117 5.16 9.48 -2.56
CA TYR A 117 5.80 10.69 -2.06
C TYR A 117 4.81 11.87 -1.99
N ARG A 118 4.00 12.10 -3.03
CA ARG A 118 3.02 13.20 -3.06
C ARG A 118 2.01 13.06 -1.91
N PHE A 119 1.42 11.88 -1.70
CA PHE A 119 0.49 11.66 -0.59
C PHE A 119 1.16 11.83 0.76
N THR A 120 2.36 11.28 0.95
CA THR A 120 3.14 11.44 2.18
C THR A 120 3.38 12.91 2.48
N LYS A 121 3.88 13.69 1.49
CA LYS A 121 4.14 15.12 1.62
C LYS A 121 2.90 15.92 2.06
N GLU A 122 1.77 15.68 1.41
CA GLU A 122 0.52 16.40 1.74
C GLU A 122 -0.07 15.95 3.09
N ALA A 123 0.16 14.71 3.53
CA ALA A 123 -0.36 14.17 4.79
C ALA A 123 0.46 14.58 6.02
N ILE A 124 1.78 14.73 5.90
CA ILE A 124 2.70 15.00 7.02
C ILE A 124 2.23 16.10 7.96
N PRO A 125 1.80 17.30 7.49
CA PRO A 125 1.40 18.39 8.41
C PRO A 125 0.21 18.04 9.32
N TYR A 126 -0.59 17.06 8.93
CA TYR A 126 -1.75 16.60 9.69
C TYR A 126 -1.38 15.41 10.59
N LEU A 127 -0.53 14.52 10.11
CA LEU A 127 0.00 13.40 10.90
C LEU A 127 0.90 13.89 12.06
N GLN A 128 1.61 15.00 11.90
CA GLN A 128 2.35 15.66 13.00
C GLN A 128 1.42 16.03 14.17
N LYS A 129 0.20 16.51 13.88
CA LYS A 129 -0.78 16.91 14.90
C LYS A 129 -1.38 15.73 15.68
N THR A 130 -1.33 14.53 15.10
CA THR A 130 -1.94 13.32 15.67
C THR A 130 -0.92 12.29 16.15
N SER A 131 0.39 12.56 15.97
CA SER A 131 1.47 11.56 16.12
C SER A 131 1.12 10.28 15.33
N GLY A 132 0.78 10.47 14.05
CA GLY A 132 0.14 9.46 13.22
C GLY A 132 1.05 8.33 12.74
N SER A 133 0.51 7.51 11.84
CA SER A 133 1.25 6.38 11.25
C SER A 133 1.15 6.38 9.73
N ILE A 134 2.28 6.09 9.05
CA ILE A 134 2.36 5.86 7.61
C ILE A 134 2.77 4.41 7.37
N ILE A 135 2.02 3.71 6.54
CA ILE A 135 2.33 2.34 6.12
C ILE A 135 2.52 2.31 4.60
N ASN A 136 3.72 2.01 4.17
CA ASN A 136 4.06 1.88 2.76
C ASN A 136 3.94 0.41 2.33
N ILE A 137 3.19 0.14 1.26
CA ILE A 137 3.08 -1.19 0.67
C ILE A 137 4.09 -1.29 -0.48
N SER A 138 5.20 -1.96 -0.17
CA SER A 138 6.26 -2.27 -1.12
C SER A 138 6.01 -3.63 -1.81
N SER A 139 7.04 -4.46 -1.91
CA SER A 139 7.03 -5.83 -2.40
C SER A 139 8.32 -6.53 -1.98
N ASP A 140 8.31 -7.86 -1.90
CA ASP A 140 9.50 -8.69 -1.83
C ASP A 140 10.42 -8.48 -3.05
N ALA A 141 9.86 -8.17 -4.23
CA ALA A 141 10.61 -7.77 -5.43
C ALA A 141 11.44 -6.47 -5.25
N GLY A 142 11.20 -5.71 -4.18
CA GLY A 142 12.07 -4.59 -3.77
C GLY A 142 13.22 -5.01 -2.86
N ILE A 143 13.23 -6.27 -2.39
CA ILE A 143 14.26 -6.84 -1.50
C ILE A 143 15.17 -7.81 -2.26
N LYS A 144 14.60 -8.63 -3.14
CA LYS A 144 15.25 -9.73 -3.84
C LYS A 144 14.92 -9.68 -5.33
N ALA A 145 15.91 -10.01 -6.16
CA ALA A 145 15.69 -10.24 -7.59
C ALA A 145 15.25 -11.69 -7.83
N TYR A 146 14.30 -11.87 -8.72
CA TYR A 146 13.79 -13.19 -9.11
C TYR A 146 14.13 -13.48 -10.54
N GLN A 147 14.61 -14.70 -10.82
CA GLN A 147 14.95 -15.13 -12.19
C GLN A 147 13.69 -15.11 -13.07
N GLY A 148 13.79 -14.43 -14.22
CA GLY A 148 12.68 -14.34 -15.19
C GLY A 148 11.55 -13.37 -14.80
N PHE A 149 11.68 -12.61 -13.70
CA PHE A 149 10.66 -11.66 -13.27
C PHE A 149 10.56 -10.43 -14.20
N ASN A 150 11.68 -9.95 -14.75
CA ASN A 150 11.79 -8.91 -15.79
C ASN A 150 10.79 -7.72 -15.62
N ALA A 151 10.66 -7.22 -14.40
CA ALA A 151 9.79 -6.09 -14.05
C ALA A 151 10.62 -4.98 -13.36
N ASP A 152 11.66 -4.52 -14.04
CA ASP A 152 12.74 -3.71 -13.47
C ASP A 152 12.25 -2.40 -12.86
N ALA A 153 11.39 -1.64 -13.57
CA ALA A 153 10.82 -0.39 -13.06
C ALA A 153 9.98 -0.63 -11.79
N TYR A 154 9.25 -1.75 -11.72
CA TYR A 154 8.49 -2.14 -10.54
C TYR A 154 9.43 -2.42 -9.37
N SER A 155 10.42 -3.30 -9.56
CA SER A 155 11.39 -3.66 -8.52
C SER A 155 12.15 -2.44 -8.02
N ALA A 156 12.62 -1.57 -8.93
CA ALA A 156 13.29 -0.32 -8.59
C ALA A 156 12.38 0.60 -7.76
N SER A 157 11.11 0.77 -8.15
CA SER A 157 10.15 1.60 -7.41
C SER A 157 9.89 1.07 -6.00
N LYS A 158 9.80 -0.26 -5.85
CA LYS A 158 9.55 -0.92 -4.56
C LYS A 158 10.77 -0.91 -3.65
N ALA A 159 11.98 -1.09 -4.20
CA ALA A 159 13.24 -0.93 -3.47
C ALA A 159 13.43 0.52 -2.98
N ALA A 160 13.15 1.51 -3.83
CA ALA A 160 13.21 2.91 -3.44
C ALA A 160 12.25 3.24 -2.28
N LEU A 161 11.02 2.71 -2.31
CA LEU A 161 10.03 2.93 -1.25
C LEU A 161 10.46 2.31 0.08
N ILE A 162 11.16 1.16 0.07
CA ILE A 162 11.77 0.55 1.26
C ILE A 162 12.78 1.52 1.90
N LEU A 163 13.69 2.09 1.11
CA LEU A 163 14.69 3.01 1.66
C LEU A 163 14.06 4.33 2.11
N LEU A 164 13.11 4.88 1.34
CA LEU A 164 12.37 6.10 1.72
C LEU A 164 11.60 5.92 3.03
N THR A 165 11.08 4.73 3.31
CA THR A 165 10.47 4.42 4.61
C THR A 165 11.43 4.71 5.76
N LYS A 166 12.68 4.26 5.66
CA LYS A 166 13.71 4.50 6.70
C LYS A 166 14.10 5.98 6.78
N CYS A 167 14.27 6.65 5.63
CA CYS A 167 14.58 8.08 5.57
C CYS A 167 13.49 8.90 6.27
N TRP A 168 12.24 8.70 5.89
CA TRP A 168 11.11 9.42 6.46
C TRP A 168 10.87 9.07 7.94
N ALA A 169 11.05 7.80 8.34
CA ALA A 169 10.96 7.39 9.74
C ALA A 169 11.97 8.13 10.62
N LEU A 170 13.20 8.31 10.13
CA LEU A 170 14.24 9.06 10.84
C LEU A 170 13.93 10.56 10.86
N GLU A 171 13.51 11.13 9.72
CA GLU A 171 13.22 12.56 9.57
C GLU A 171 12.09 13.02 10.51
N TYR A 172 10.99 12.24 10.58
CA TYR A 172 9.79 12.59 11.36
C TYR A 172 9.70 11.91 12.73
N SER A 173 10.78 11.30 13.22
CA SER A 173 10.83 10.64 14.53
C SER A 173 10.53 11.58 15.70
N LYS A 174 10.99 12.84 15.63
CA LYS A 174 10.75 13.87 16.64
C LYS A 174 9.30 14.27 16.74
N ASP A 175 8.56 14.16 15.64
CA ASP A 175 7.11 14.40 15.57
C ASP A 175 6.30 13.19 16.06
N LYS A 176 6.96 12.10 16.43
CA LYS A 176 6.36 10.82 16.84
C LYS A 176 5.52 10.17 15.73
N ILE A 177 5.77 10.52 14.46
CA ILE A 177 5.15 9.83 13.34
C ILE A 177 5.89 8.51 13.14
N ARG A 178 5.15 7.40 13.16
CA ARG A 178 5.70 6.07 12.86
C ARG A 178 5.55 5.78 11.38
N ILE A 179 6.62 5.39 10.73
CA ILE A 179 6.63 5.11 9.28
C ILE A 179 7.25 3.73 9.07
N ASN A 180 6.45 2.79 8.56
CA ASN A 180 6.84 1.40 8.37
C ASN A 180 6.48 0.91 6.95
N CYS A 181 7.11 -0.17 6.53
CA CYS A 181 6.91 -0.77 5.22
C CYS A 181 6.49 -2.24 5.36
N ILE A 182 5.56 -2.66 4.52
CA ILE A 182 5.22 -4.07 4.32
C ILE A 182 5.68 -4.46 2.92
N CYS A 183 6.32 -5.63 2.81
CA CYS A 183 6.79 -6.22 1.57
C CYS A 183 6.02 -7.53 1.34
N PRO A 184 4.88 -7.50 0.64
CA PRO A 184 4.15 -8.70 0.28
C PRO A 184 4.91 -9.53 -0.75
N GLY A 185 4.78 -10.86 -0.71
CA GLY A 185 5.02 -11.76 -1.82
C GLY A 185 3.82 -11.80 -2.77
N VAL A 186 3.63 -12.91 -3.48
CA VAL A 186 2.48 -13.08 -4.38
C VAL A 186 1.19 -13.21 -3.57
N VAL A 187 0.25 -12.28 -3.81
CA VAL A 187 -1.06 -12.21 -3.15
C VAL A 187 -2.17 -12.34 -4.19
N ASP A 188 -3.22 -13.10 -3.89
CA ASP A 188 -4.38 -13.30 -4.79
C ASP A 188 -5.16 -11.99 -4.98
N THR A 189 -4.87 -11.31 -6.07
CA THR A 189 -5.46 -10.00 -6.44
C THR A 189 -5.66 -9.90 -7.94
N ASP A 190 -6.37 -8.86 -8.40
CA ASP A 190 -6.49 -8.59 -9.84
C ASP A 190 -5.12 -8.36 -10.51
N MET A 191 -4.12 -7.89 -9.77
CA MET A 191 -2.75 -7.68 -10.29
C MET A 191 -2.06 -9.01 -10.61
N THR A 192 -2.30 -10.05 -9.83
CA THR A 192 -1.65 -11.37 -9.96
C THR A 192 -2.45 -12.36 -10.79
N LYS A 193 -3.76 -12.14 -10.99
CA LYS A 193 -4.62 -13.01 -11.85
C LYS A 193 -4.04 -13.34 -13.22
N PRO A 194 -3.36 -12.43 -13.95
CA PRO A 194 -2.75 -12.75 -15.22
C PRO A 194 -1.68 -13.88 -15.17
N PHE A 195 -1.10 -14.11 -14.00
CA PHE A 195 -0.07 -15.12 -13.73
C PHE A 195 -0.64 -16.41 -13.10
N LEU A 196 -1.95 -16.46 -12.83
CA LEU A 196 -2.64 -17.56 -12.13
C LEU A 196 -3.77 -18.13 -12.99
N LYS A 197 -3.56 -18.25 -14.32
CA LYS A 197 -4.61 -18.61 -15.28
C LYS A 197 -4.97 -20.08 -15.26
N THR A 198 -3.99 -20.95 -15.02
CA THR A 198 -4.16 -22.39 -15.01
C THR A 198 -3.87 -22.97 -13.63
N GLU A 199 -4.35 -24.18 -13.36
CA GLU A 199 -4.00 -24.87 -12.09
C GLU A 199 -2.49 -25.09 -11.98
N LYS A 200 -1.79 -25.36 -13.10
CA LYS A 200 -0.34 -25.51 -13.15
C LYS A 200 0.37 -24.19 -12.75
N ASP A 201 -0.14 -23.03 -13.19
CA ASP A 201 0.42 -21.73 -12.80
C ASP A 201 0.24 -21.52 -11.28
N LYS A 202 -0.92 -21.88 -10.75
CA LYS A 202 -1.20 -21.76 -9.30
C LYS A 202 -0.32 -22.71 -8.48
N GLU A 203 -0.19 -23.95 -8.91
CA GLU A 203 0.69 -24.94 -8.25
C GLU A 203 2.15 -24.45 -8.26
N PHE A 204 2.62 -23.92 -9.38
CA PHE A 204 3.95 -23.33 -9.49
C PHE A 204 4.11 -22.16 -8.51
N MET A 205 3.20 -21.18 -8.53
CA MET A 205 3.27 -20.03 -7.61
C MET A 205 3.16 -20.46 -6.15
N ASN A 206 2.32 -21.43 -5.81
CA ASN A 206 2.24 -21.98 -4.47
C ASN A 206 3.56 -22.62 -4.02
N SER A 207 4.25 -23.34 -4.93
CA SER A 207 5.52 -24.01 -4.63
C SER A 207 6.69 -23.04 -4.42
N GLU A 208 6.60 -21.83 -4.94
CA GLU A 208 7.59 -20.78 -4.71
C GLU A 208 7.55 -20.24 -3.26
N HIS A 209 6.43 -20.39 -2.57
CA HIS A 209 6.26 -19.97 -1.19
C HIS A 209 6.52 -21.17 -0.23
N PRO A 210 7.52 -21.13 0.65
CA PRO A 210 7.78 -22.19 1.63
C PRO A 210 6.57 -22.59 2.47
N ILE A 211 5.64 -21.66 2.72
CA ILE A 211 4.38 -21.95 3.42
C ILE A 211 3.37 -22.74 2.59
N GLY A 212 3.65 -22.99 1.29
CA GLY A 212 2.87 -23.84 0.39
C GLY A 212 1.69 -23.19 -0.31
N ARG A 213 1.53 -21.88 -0.25
CA ARG A 213 0.47 -21.13 -0.94
C ARG A 213 0.81 -19.65 -1.13
N ILE A 214 0.16 -19.03 -2.10
CA ILE A 214 0.12 -17.57 -2.23
C ILE A 214 -0.67 -16.93 -1.06
N GLY A 215 -0.40 -15.65 -0.81
CA GLY A 215 -1.05 -14.88 0.23
C GLY A 215 -2.49 -14.46 -0.12
N GLN A 216 -3.25 -14.08 0.92
CA GLN A 216 -4.57 -13.46 0.75
C GLN A 216 -4.48 -11.97 1.09
N PRO A 217 -5.26 -11.09 0.43
CA PRO A 217 -5.26 -9.65 0.70
C PRO A 217 -5.47 -9.29 2.18
N SER A 218 -6.28 -10.09 2.88
CA SER A 218 -6.56 -9.90 4.31
C SER A 218 -5.34 -10.12 5.21
N GLU A 219 -4.36 -10.94 4.78
CA GLU A 219 -3.13 -11.17 5.55
C GLU A 219 -2.25 -9.91 5.55
N ILE A 220 -2.20 -9.22 4.41
CA ILE A 220 -1.52 -7.93 4.31
C ILE A 220 -2.27 -6.86 5.10
N GLY A 221 -3.61 -6.83 5.00
CA GLY A 221 -4.44 -5.91 5.78
C GLY A 221 -4.27 -6.06 7.29
N LYS A 222 -4.06 -7.29 7.80
CA LYS A 222 -3.77 -7.54 9.22
C LYS A 222 -2.39 -7.00 9.63
N ALA A 223 -1.39 -7.10 8.77
CA ALA A 223 -0.07 -6.51 9.01
C ALA A 223 -0.16 -4.96 9.00
N VAL A 224 -0.97 -4.37 8.11
CA VAL A 224 -1.27 -2.93 8.14
C VAL A 224 -1.95 -2.53 9.46
N LEU A 225 -2.92 -3.30 9.94
CA LEU A 225 -3.60 -3.03 11.22
C LEU A 225 -2.60 -2.99 12.39
N TYR A 226 -1.63 -3.91 12.44
CA TYR A 226 -0.58 -3.88 13.45
C TYR A 226 0.17 -2.54 13.42
N PHE A 227 0.71 -2.13 12.26
CA PHE A 227 1.44 -0.87 12.15
C PHE A 227 0.58 0.38 12.35
N ALA A 228 -0.71 0.31 12.03
CA ALA A 228 -1.66 1.41 12.22
C ALA A 228 -2.07 1.62 13.69
N SER A 229 -2.00 0.58 14.50
CA SER A 229 -2.45 0.58 15.90
C SER A 229 -1.33 0.91 16.90
N ASP A 230 -1.72 1.09 18.16
CA ASP A 230 -0.79 1.29 19.27
C ASP A 230 0.01 0.04 19.64
N ASP A 231 -0.36 -1.15 19.12
CA ASP A 231 0.43 -2.37 19.23
C ASP A 231 1.84 -2.19 18.62
N ALA A 232 1.98 -1.27 17.65
CA ALA A 232 3.25 -0.90 17.03
C ALA A 232 3.84 0.41 17.57
N SER A 233 3.48 0.83 18.79
CA SER A 233 3.92 2.11 19.37
C SER A 233 5.44 2.29 19.48
N TRP A 234 6.20 1.18 19.50
CA TRP A 234 7.67 1.17 19.53
C TRP A 234 8.30 0.72 18.20
N THR A 235 7.52 0.81 17.09
CA THR A 235 7.96 0.32 15.78
C THR A 235 7.91 1.44 14.74
N THR A 236 9.09 1.88 14.28
CA THR A 236 9.26 2.82 13.17
C THR A 236 10.48 2.46 12.34
N GLY A 237 10.46 2.71 11.04
CA GLY A 237 11.53 2.33 10.11
C GLY A 237 11.60 0.82 9.81
N ALA A 238 10.65 0.03 10.30
CA ALA A 238 10.62 -1.42 10.09
C ALA A 238 10.22 -1.77 8.64
N ILE A 239 10.85 -2.83 8.15
CA ILE A 239 10.54 -3.46 6.86
C ILE A 239 10.06 -4.87 7.19
N LEU A 240 8.76 -5.10 7.05
CA LEU A 240 8.12 -6.38 7.36
C LEU A 240 7.79 -7.14 6.08
N THR A 241 8.45 -8.25 5.88
CA THR A 241 8.13 -9.19 4.79
C THR A 241 6.91 -10.02 5.19
N VAL A 242 5.92 -10.09 4.30
CA VAL A 242 4.71 -10.91 4.45
C VAL A 242 4.51 -11.66 3.14
N ASP A 243 5.34 -12.66 2.91
CA ASP A 243 5.58 -13.31 1.62
C ASP A 243 5.55 -14.84 1.67
N GLY A 244 5.13 -15.44 2.78
CA GLY A 244 5.14 -16.90 2.94
C GLY A 244 6.53 -17.54 2.89
N GLY A 245 7.58 -16.74 3.05
CA GLY A 245 8.98 -17.18 3.04
C GLY A 245 9.63 -17.15 1.65
N GLU A 246 8.98 -16.59 0.62
CA GLU A 246 9.49 -16.54 -0.76
C GLU A 246 10.85 -15.83 -0.86
N SER A 247 11.05 -14.74 -0.13
CA SER A 247 12.29 -13.95 -0.20
C SER A 247 13.50 -14.59 0.48
N ILE A 248 13.31 -15.62 1.30
CA ILE A 248 14.40 -16.34 2.01
C ILE A 248 14.72 -17.73 1.43
N LYS A 249 14.05 -18.09 0.33
CA LYS A 249 14.24 -19.36 -0.41
C LYS A 249 15.48 -19.31 -1.32
#